data_de22a098a57e4c9e668e3db385f8d2bf
#
_entry.id   de22a098a57e4c9e668e3db385f8d2bf
#
_cell.length_a   1.000
_cell.length_b   1.000
_cell.length_c   1.000
_cell.angle_alpha   90.00
_cell.angle_beta   90.00
_cell.angle_gamma   90.00
#
_symmetry.space_group_name_H-M   'P 1'
#
loop_
_entity.id
_entity.type
_entity.pdbx_description
1 polymer ?
#
loop_
_entity_poly.entity_id
_entity_poly.type
_entity_poly.pdbx_seq_one_letter_code
_entity_poly.pdbx_strand_id
1 'polypeptide(L)'
;MKKIMIVDDDVTSVAIVKALLEPEFEVVSANTGVEALGELQRSPDLNLILLDMVMPGVSGMYLLKVLKKSENWSNISVIFLTSLEGVDIELEGFTNGASDFLQKPVNAELLRLKIKRQLFIQDLKAENQHLQKTLQTLHSRIDQVFNEVLP
;
A
#
# COMPACT_ATOMS: atom_id res chain seq x y z
N MET A 1 6.93 -7.22 12.26
CA MET A 1 7.64 -6.88 11.01
C MET A 1 6.62 -6.55 9.94
N LYS A 2 6.78 -5.45 9.26
CA LYS A 2 5.88 -5.06 8.17
C LYS A 2 6.06 -5.97 6.97
N LYS A 3 4.96 -6.24 6.26
CA LYS A 3 4.89 -7.18 5.14
C LYS A 3 4.71 -6.44 3.82
N ILE A 4 5.56 -6.76 2.87
CA ILE A 4 5.60 -6.15 1.54
C ILE A 4 5.44 -7.21 0.47
N MET A 5 4.61 -6.96 -0.53
CA MET A 5 4.51 -7.80 -1.72
C MET A 5 5.20 -7.10 -2.89
N ILE A 6 5.99 -7.87 -3.63
CA ILE A 6 6.58 -7.43 -4.90
C ILE A 6 5.82 -8.10 -6.03
N VAL A 7 5.27 -7.31 -6.94
CA VAL A 7 4.54 -7.78 -8.11
C VAL A 7 5.28 -7.34 -9.36
N ASP A 8 5.94 -8.27 -10.03
CA ASP A 8 6.75 -8.02 -11.23
C ASP A 8 6.91 -9.34 -11.99
N ASP A 9 6.76 -9.33 -13.29
CA ASP A 9 6.94 -10.50 -14.15
C ASP A 9 8.43 -10.84 -14.41
N ASP A 10 9.34 -9.93 -14.15
CA ASP A 10 10.77 -10.17 -14.24
C ASP A 10 11.31 -10.79 -12.93
N VAL A 11 11.63 -12.08 -13.01
CA VAL A 11 12.15 -12.86 -11.87
C VAL A 11 13.43 -12.26 -11.30
N THR A 12 14.31 -11.73 -12.15
CA THR A 12 15.55 -11.08 -11.73
C THR A 12 15.29 -9.81 -10.94
N SER A 13 14.38 -8.96 -11.40
CA SER A 13 13.97 -7.75 -10.68
C SER A 13 13.39 -8.09 -9.30
N VAL A 14 12.53 -9.08 -9.22
CA VAL A 14 11.97 -9.57 -7.96
C VAL A 14 13.06 -10.01 -6.99
N ALA A 15 14.02 -10.82 -7.46
CA ALA A 15 15.11 -11.31 -6.62
C ALA A 15 15.99 -10.18 -6.07
N ILE A 16 16.29 -9.18 -6.88
CA ILE A 16 17.10 -8.03 -6.47
C ILE A 16 16.38 -7.22 -5.39
N VAL A 17 15.13 -6.87 -5.62
CA VAL A 17 14.34 -6.06 -4.69
C VAL A 17 14.11 -6.82 -3.39
N LYS A 18 13.80 -8.11 -3.46
CA LYS A 18 13.63 -8.97 -2.29
C LYS A 18 14.89 -9.00 -1.43
N ALA A 19 16.05 -9.18 -2.04
CA ALA A 19 17.32 -9.17 -1.34
C ALA A 19 17.62 -7.83 -0.64
N LEU A 20 17.18 -6.71 -1.22
CA LEU A 20 17.33 -5.39 -0.62
C LEU A 20 16.44 -5.18 0.61
N LEU A 21 15.32 -5.87 0.70
CA LEU A 21 14.29 -5.62 1.71
C LEU A 21 14.24 -6.67 2.84
N GLU A 22 14.62 -7.92 2.59
CA GLU A 22 14.43 -9.04 3.53
C GLU A 22 15.02 -8.87 4.93
N PRO A 23 16.16 -8.20 5.13
CA PRO A 23 16.63 -8.05 6.51
C PRO A 23 15.67 -7.24 7.39
N GLU A 24 14.88 -6.34 6.79
CA GLU A 24 14.04 -5.38 7.50
C GLU A 24 12.55 -5.70 7.42
N PHE A 25 12.11 -6.35 6.34
CA PHE A 25 10.70 -6.59 6.03
C PHE A 25 10.44 -8.06 5.74
N GLU A 26 9.22 -8.49 6.01
CA GLU A 26 8.71 -9.76 5.49
C GLU A 26 8.28 -9.54 4.03
N VAL A 27 8.81 -10.33 3.11
CA VAL A 27 8.60 -10.13 1.68
C VAL A 27 7.92 -11.35 1.06
N VAL A 28 6.84 -11.11 0.36
CA VAL A 28 6.18 -12.06 -0.52
C VAL A 28 6.24 -11.55 -1.96
N SER A 29 6.10 -12.40 -2.93
CA SER A 29 6.17 -12.01 -4.33
C SER A 29 5.12 -12.67 -5.19
N ALA A 30 4.76 -12.01 -6.28
CA ALA A 30 3.89 -12.53 -7.32
C ALA A 30 4.46 -12.11 -8.69
N ASN A 31 4.42 -13.04 -9.65
CA ASN A 31 4.95 -12.78 -10.99
C ASN A 31 3.88 -12.36 -11.99
N THR A 32 2.62 -12.41 -11.59
CA THR A 32 1.47 -11.99 -12.40
C THR A 32 0.45 -11.27 -11.54
N GLY A 33 -0.45 -10.52 -12.18
CA GLY A 33 -1.57 -9.89 -11.48
C GLY A 33 -2.53 -10.90 -10.84
N VAL A 34 -2.73 -12.05 -11.47
CA VAL A 34 -3.57 -13.13 -10.92
C VAL A 34 -2.95 -13.73 -9.65
N GLU A 35 -1.65 -14.00 -9.67
CA GLU A 35 -0.92 -14.45 -8.47
C GLU A 35 -0.98 -13.40 -7.34
N ALA A 36 -0.87 -12.13 -7.70
CA ALA A 36 -0.97 -11.03 -6.73
C ALA A 36 -2.34 -11.01 -6.04
N LEU A 37 -3.42 -11.19 -6.78
CA LEU A 37 -4.77 -11.27 -6.20
C LEU A 37 -4.92 -12.47 -5.28
N GLY A 38 -4.36 -13.62 -5.64
CA GLY A 38 -4.32 -14.79 -4.79
C GLY A 38 -3.54 -14.55 -3.49
N GLU A 39 -2.40 -13.89 -3.59
CA GLU A 39 -1.55 -13.58 -2.42
C GLU A 39 -2.23 -12.57 -1.48
N LEU A 40 -2.97 -11.61 -2.01
CA LEU A 40 -3.77 -10.68 -1.21
C LEU A 40 -4.78 -11.39 -0.32
N GLN A 41 -5.39 -12.44 -0.82
CA GLN A 41 -6.34 -13.23 -0.03
C GLN A 41 -5.65 -14.05 1.06
N ARG A 42 -4.43 -14.52 0.80
CA ARG A 42 -3.64 -15.29 1.76
C ARG A 42 -2.91 -14.42 2.79
N SER A 43 -2.74 -13.14 2.51
CA SER A 43 -1.95 -12.22 3.33
C SER A 43 -2.79 -11.01 3.75
N PRO A 44 -3.74 -11.18 4.69
CA PRO A 44 -4.58 -10.07 5.16
C PRO A 44 -3.79 -9.00 5.92
N ASP A 45 -2.60 -9.30 6.35
CA ASP A 45 -1.67 -8.42 7.07
C ASP A 45 -0.70 -7.63 6.17
N LEU A 46 -0.92 -7.68 4.86
CA LEU A 46 -0.07 -6.99 3.89
C LEU A 46 -0.17 -5.47 4.05
N ASN A 47 0.98 -4.80 4.12
CA ASN A 47 1.06 -3.36 4.36
C ASN A 47 1.31 -2.54 3.10
N LEU A 48 2.13 -3.06 2.19
CA LEU A 48 2.59 -2.31 1.03
C LEU A 48 2.84 -3.23 -0.15
N ILE A 49 2.59 -2.73 -1.36
CA ILE A 49 2.87 -3.42 -2.62
C ILE A 49 3.82 -2.58 -3.45
N LEU A 50 4.90 -3.21 -3.90
CA LEU A 50 5.75 -2.70 -4.96
C LEU A 50 5.28 -3.33 -6.26
N LEU A 51 4.82 -2.52 -7.18
CA LEU A 51 4.04 -2.98 -8.32
C LEU A 51 4.65 -2.51 -9.64
N ASP A 52 5.00 -3.44 -10.52
CA ASP A 52 5.36 -3.09 -11.89
C ASP A 52 4.11 -2.64 -12.66
N MET A 53 4.22 -1.55 -13.38
CA MET A 53 3.11 -1.00 -14.13
C MET A 53 2.81 -1.81 -15.39
N VAL A 54 3.83 -2.39 -16.01
CA VAL A 54 3.72 -3.13 -17.28
C VAL A 54 4.00 -4.60 -17.05
N MET A 55 2.96 -5.41 -17.15
CA MET A 55 3.03 -6.87 -17.04
C MET A 55 2.12 -7.51 -18.09
N PRO A 56 2.46 -8.70 -18.60
CA PRO A 56 1.54 -9.45 -19.45
C PRO A 56 0.23 -9.79 -18.74
N GLY A 57 -0.88 -9.71 -19.46
CA GLY A 57 -2.20 -9.97 -18.92
C GLY A 57 -2.73 -8.81 -18.06
N VAL A 58 -2.87 -9.01 -16.77
CA VAL A 58 -3.34 -7.96 -15.85
C VAL A 58 -2.24 -6.93 -15.63
N SER A 59 -2.49 -5.69 -16.05
CA SER A 59 -1.53 -4.60 -15.86
C SER A 59 -1.47 -4.13 -14.40
N GLY A 60 -0.36 -3.48 -14.03
CA GLY A 60 -0.23 -2.87 -12.71
C GLY A 60 -1.30 -1.81 -12.45
N MET A 61 -1.64 -1.01 -13.45
CA MET A 61 -2.68 0.02 -13.31
C MET A 61 -4.06 -0.60 -13.05
N TYR A 62 -4.40 -1.69 -13.71
CA TYR A 62 -5.65 -2.42 -13.45
C TYR A 62 -5.67 -2.98 -12.03
N LEU A 63 -4.58 -3.59 -11.58
CA LEU A 63 -4.46 -4.12 -10.23
C LEU A 63 -4.62 -3.02 -9.18
N LEU A 64 -4.02 -1.86 -9.40
CA LEU A 64 -4.20 -0.69 -8.54
C LEU A 64 -5.67 -0.30 -8.41
N LYS A 65 -6.38 -0.23 -9.53
CA LYS A 65 -7.80 0.11 -9.54
C LYS A 65 -8.64 -0.90 -8.75
N VAL A 66 -8.34 -2.18 -8.88
CA VAL A 66 -9.00 -3.25 -8.11
C VAL A 66 -8.75 -3.07 -6.61
N LEU A 67 -7.50 -2.84 -6.23
CA LEU A 67 -7.12 -2.63 -4.82
C LEU A 67 -7.85 -1.46 -4.19
N LYS A 68 -7.90 -0.33 -4.87
CA LYS A 68 -8.48 0.90 -4.33
C LYS A 68 -10.00 0.90 -4.24
N LYS A 69 -10.66 0.00 -4.96
CA LYS A 69 -12.11 -0.21 -4.86
C LYS A 69 -12.51 -1.21 -3.76
N SER A 70 -11.58 -1.99 -3.25
CA SER A 70 -11.85 -2.97 -2.21
C SER A 70 -11.75 -2.35 -0.81
N GLU A 71 -12.75 -2.53 0.02
CA GLU A 71 -12.71 -2.10 1.43
C GLU A 71 -11.58 -2.78 2.20
N ASN A 72 -11.28 -4.04 1.88
CA ASN A 72 -10.25 -4.82 2.56
C ASN A 72 -8.82 -4.42 2.17
N TRP A 73 -8.62 -3.89 0.96
CA TRP A 73 -7.30 -3.65 0.40
C TRP A 73 -6.98 -2.17 0.13
N SER A 74 -7.97 -1.28 0.27
CA SER A 74 -7.81 0.14 -0.08
C SER A 74 -6.77 0.87 0.77
N ASN A 75 -6.47 0.36 1.96
CA ASN A 75 -5.48 0.94 2.87
C ASN A 75 -4.05 0.48 2.60
N ILE A 76 -3.86 -0.51 1.72
CA ILE A 76 -2.53 -0.96 1.34
C ILE A 76 -1.88 0.13 0.48
N SER A 77 -0.67 0.53 0.85
CA SER A 77 0.09 1.50 0.05
C SER A 77 0.65 0.83 -1.20
N VAL A 78 0.57 1.51 -2.33
CA VAL A 78 1.11 1.01 -3.60
C VAL A 78 2.17 1.97 -4.12
N ILE A 79 3.38 1.46 -4.31
CA ILE A 79 4.48 2.15 -4.97
C ILE A 79 4.74 1.47 -6.30
N PHE A 80 4.65 2.21 -7.39
CA PHE A 80 5.02 1.68 -8.70
C PHE A 80 6.54 1.63 -8.88
N LEU A 81 7.05 0.47 -9.30
CA LEU A 81 8.41 0.30 -9.80
C LEU A 81 8.32 0.13 -11.30
N THR A 82 8.76 1.11 -12.08
CA THR A 82 8.55 1.06 -13.51
C THR A 82 9.72 1.63 -14.31
N SER A 83 9.95 1.07 -15.50
CA SER A 83 10.86 1.63 -16.49
C SER A 83 10.19 2.69 -17.38
N LEU A 84 8.87 2.87 -17.25
CA LEU A 84 8.14 3.89 -18.00
C LEU A 84 8.42 5.29 -17.44
N GLU A 85 8.54 6.25 -18.34
CA GLU A 85 8.75 7.65 -18.02
C GLU A 85 7.57 8.48 -18.54
N GLY A 86 7.30 9.57 -17.85
CA GLY A 86 6.35 10.58 -18.32
C GLY A 86 5.40 11.04 -17.23
N VAL A 87 5.09 12.32 -17.28
CA VAL A 87 4.19 12.99 -16.33
C VAL A 87 2.78 12.42 -16.41
N ASP A 88 2.31 12.06 -17.62
CA ASP A 88 0.97 11.52 -17.81
C ASP A 88 0.77 10.16 -17.11
N ILE A 89 1.80 9.32 -17.11
CA ILE A 89 1.79 8.00 -16.46
C ILE A 89 1.76 8.16 -14.94
N GLU A 90 2.60 9.04 -14.40
CA GLU A 90 2.61 9.35 -12.97
C GLU A 90 1.28 9.95 -12.53
N LEU A 91 0.74 10.88 -13.31
CA LEU A 91 -0.53 11.53 -13.03
C LEU A 91 -1.68 10.52 -13.00
N GLU A 92 -1.74 9.60 -13.96
CA GLU A 92 -2.74 8.55 -14.00
C GLU A 92 -2.63 7.64 -12.76
N GLY A 93 -1.42 7.25 -12.39
CA GLY A 93 -1.17 6.42 -11.22
C GLY A 93 -1.62 7.10 -9.93
N PHE A 94 -1.21 8.33 -9.70
CA PHE A 94 -1.61 9.09 -8.51
C PHE A 94 -3.12 9.34 -8.46
N THR A 95 -3.73 9.66 -9.58
CA THR A 95 -5.19 9.84 -9.69
C THR A 95 -5.95 8.58 -9.31
N ASN A 96 -5.40 7.41 -9.62
CA ASN A 96 -6.00 6.12 -9.27
C ASN A 96 -5.60 5.59 -7.89
N GLY A 97 -4.82 6.35 -7.12
CA GLY A 97 -4.52 6.04 -5.73
C GLY A 97 -3.15 5.45 -5.45
N ALA A 98 -2.20 5.50 -6.40
CA ALA A 98 -0.81 5.16 -6.11
C ALA A 98 -0.23 6.09 -5.05
N SER A 99 0.54 5.53 -4.14
CA SER A 99 1.18 6.30 -3.06
C SER A 99 2.46 6.98 -3.51
N ASP A 100 3.20 6.34 -4.40
CA ASP A 100 4.46 6.87 -4.93
C ASP A 100 4.89 6.11 -6.20
N PHE A 101 5.95 6.60 -6.83
CA PHE A 101 6.61 6.02 -7.99
C PHE A 101 8.10 5.93 -7.76
N LEU A 102 8.74 4.92 -8.33
CA LEU A 102 10.17 4.78 -8.38
C LEU A 102 10.58 4.20 -9.74
N GLN A 103 11.49 4.87 -10.43
CA GLN A 103 11.98 4.39 -11.71
C GLN A 103 13.00 3.28 -11.56
N LYS A 104 12.96 2.33 -12.49
CA LYS A 104 14.03 1.34 -12.67
C LYS A 104 15.19 1.95 -13.49
N PRO A 105 16.46 1.63 -13.20
CA PRO A 105 16.93 0.72 -12.17
C PRO A 105 16.74 1.27 -10.74
N VAL A 106 16.44 0.38 -9.81
CA VAL A 106 16.07 0.74 -8.45
C VAL A 106 17.30 1.22 -7.66
N ASN A 107 17.20 2.43 -7.09
CA ASN A 107 18.15 2.89 -6.08
C ASN A 107 17.72 2.36 -4.71
N ALA A 108 18.58 1.58 -4.07
CA ALA A 108 18.26 0.90 -2.82
C ALA A 108 17.90 1.85 -1.67
N GLU A 109 18.65 2.93 -1.52
CA GLU A 109 18.40 3.91 -0.45
C GLU A 109 17.09 4.66 -0.66
N LEU A 110 16.82 5.07 -1.90
CA LEU A 110 15.58 5.76 -2.25
C LEU A 110 14.37 4.83 -2.09
N LEU A 111 14.48 3.57 -2.47
CA LEU A 111 13.44 2.58 -2.27
C LEU A 111 13.09 2.43 -0.79
N ARG A 112 14.08 2.22 0.06
CA ARG A 112 13.88 2.10 1.51
C ARG A 112 13.24 3.36 2.10
N LEU A 113 13.70 4.53 1.69
CA LEU A 113 13.16 5.80 2.14
C LEU A 113 11.68 5.94 1.78
N LYS A 114 11.32 5.65 0.54
CA LYS A 114 9.93 5.72 0.08
C LYS A 114 9.02 4.71 0.79
N ILE A 115 9.51 3.49 1.00
CA ILE A 115 8.76 2.48 1.76
C ILE A 115 8.52 2.94 3.19
N LYS A 116 9.55 3.35 3.90
CA LYS A 116 9.46 3.80 5.30
C LYS A 116 8.53 4.99 5.44
N ARG A 117 8.59 5.93 4.49
CA ARG A 117 7.69 7.08 4.45
C ARG A 117 6.22 6.65 4.34
N GLN A 118 5.91 5.73 3.44
CA GLN A 118 4.54 5.26 3.27
C GLN A 118 4.02 4.47 4.48
N LEU A 119 4.86 3.64 5.07
CA LEU A 119 4.49 2.90 6.28
C LEU A 119 4.26 3.84 7.48
N PHE A 120 5.06 4.88 7.60
CA PHE A 120 4.86 5.92 8.61
C PHE A 120 3.53 6.67 8.43
N ILE A 121 3.20 7.03 7.19
CA ILE A 121 1.92 7.67 6.87
C ILE A 121 0.75 6.74 7.22
N GLN A 122 0.85 5.46 6.93
CA GLN A 122 -0.19 4.47 7.31
C GLN A 122 -0.39 4.41 8.82
N ASP A 123 0.69 4.36 9.58
CA ASP A 123 0.63 4.30 11.03
C ASP A 123 -0.01 5.57 11.62
N LEU A 124 0.32 6.74 11.07
CA LEU A 124 -0.30 8.02 11.45
C LEU A 124 -1.80 8.05 11.15
N LYS A 125 -2.20 7.56 9.98
CA LYS A 125 -3.62 7.51 9.61
C LYS A 125 -4.41 6.58 10.54
N ALA A 126 -3.86 5.42 10.86
CA ALA A 126 -4.49 4.46 11.77
C ALA A 126 -4.65 5.05 13.18
N GLU A 127 -3.62 5.72 13.70
CA GLU A 127 -3.66 6.40 14.98
C GLU A 127 -4.68 7.53 14.98
N ASN A 128 -4.73 8.34 13.94
CA ASN A 128 -5.70 9.44 13.81
C ASN A 128 -7.14 8.92 13.80
N GLN A 129 -7.42 7.85 13.07
CA GLN A 129 -8.74 7.21 13.05
C GLN A 129 -9.14 6.68 14.42
N HIS A 130 -8.20 6.09 15.15
CA HIS A 130 -8.43 5.60 16.52
C HIS A 130 -8.77 6.74 17.46
N LEU A 131 -8.02 7.85 17.42
CA LEU A 131 -8.27 9.05 18.23
C LEU A 131 -9.64 9.68 17.92
N GLN A 132 -10.01 9.75 16.64
CA GLN A 132 -11.33 10.26 16.23
C GLN A 132 -12.47 9.40 16.80
N LYS A 133 -12.34 8.08 16.75
CA LYS A 133 -13.32 7.16 17.33
C LYS A 133 -13.44 7.33 18.84
N THR A 134 -12.32 7.51 19.52
CA THR A 134 -12.28 7.74 20.96
C THR A 134 -12.99 9.05 21.33
N LEU A 135 -12.74 10.13 20.59
CA LEU A 135 -13.40 11.42 20.78
C LEU A 135 -14.92 11.31 20.56
N GLN A 136 -15.36 10.61 19.54
CA GLN A 136 -16.79 10.38 19.30
C GLN A 136 -17.45 9.62 20.44
N THR A 137 -16.79 8.60 20.96
CA THR A 137 -17.29 7.82 22.10
C THR A 137 -17.41 8.68 23.36
N LEU A 138 -16.40 9.51 23.63
CA LEU A 138 -16.44 10.45 24.77
C LEU A 138 -17.56 11.48 24.60
N HIS A 139 -17.74 12.02 23.41
CA HIS A 139 -18.82 12.96 23.11
C HIS A 139 -20.19 12.32 23.36
N SER A 140 -20.41 11.11 22.87
CA SER A 140 -21.66 10.38 23.09
C SER A 140 -21.92 10.14 24.57
N ARG A 141 -20.90 9.80 25.36
CA ARG A 141 -21.02 9.61 26.81
C ARG A 141 -21.35 10.89 27.54
N ILE A 142 -20.75 12.00 27.15
CA ILE A 142 -21.04 13.33 27.72
C ILE A 142 -22.49 13.70 27.45
N ASP A 143 -22.96 13.57 26.23
CA ASP A 143 -24.33 13.85 25.81
C ASP A 143 -25.33 12.97 26.60
N GLN A 144 -25.01 11.70 26.77
CA GLN A 144 -25.83 10.76 27.53
C GLN A 144 -25.95 11.18 28.97
N VAL A 145 -24.85 11.56 29.63
CA VAL A 145 -24.85 12.04 31.03
C VAL A 145 -25.65 13.34 31.15
N PHE A 146 -25.52 14.29 30.23
CA PHE A 146 -26.30 15.50 30.17
C PHE A 146 -27.79 15.22 30.10
N ASN A 147 -28.20 14.30 29.23
CA ASN A 147 -29.60 13.92 29.03
C ASN A 147 -30.20 13.20 30.25
N GLU A 148 -29.37 12.50 31.03
CA GLU A 148 -29.80 11.86 32.28
C GLU A 148 -29.94 12.83 33.45
N VAL A 149 -29.13 13.86 33.48
CA VAL A 149 -29.06 14.81 34.59
C VAL A 149 -30.00 16.01 34.44
N LEU A 150 -30.27 16.43 33.23
CA LEU A 150 -31.15 17.55 32.93
C LEU A 150 -32.61 17.06 32.83
N PRO A 151 -33.54 17.66 33.58
CA PRO A 151 -34.95 17.31 33.51
C PRO A 151 -35.61 17.67 32.19
#